data_4d4218608661594685d3aabb27682e39
#
_entry.id   4d4218608661594685d3aabb27682e39
#
_cell.length_a   1.000
_cell.length_b   1.000
_cell.length_c   1.000
_cell.angle_alpha   90.00
_cell.angle_beta   90.00
_cell.angle_gamma   90.00
#
_symmetry.space_group_name_H-M   'P 1'
#
loop_
_entity.id
_entity.type
_entity.pdbx_description
1 polymer ?
#
loop_
_entity_poly.entity_id
_entity_poly.type
_entity_poly.pdbx_seq_one_letter_code
_entity_poly.pdbx_strand_id
1 'polypeptide(L)'
;FPITELFVTEKGLSKYTKKYGNEHKGIFPVYSASSRAPLTYIDSFDYDGRYITWSTNGLAGTILVLDGQFSVNGDRGILVPKDSRTDLDFDYIKYTMEPIFRELAKGRKGDNGEDEFTKLYPSMLGDVMIPLPVDETGRIDIEAQRIIAGKYRTLEQCKADIVNNLDVLIKQNIEL
;
A
#
# COMPACT_ATOMS: atom_id res chain seq x y z
N PHE A 1 1.41 -14.80 11.60
CA PHE A 1 -0.02 -15.05 11.39
C PHE A 1 -0.29 -15.14 9.90
N PRO A 2 -1.02 -16.16 9.40
CA PRO A 2 -1.40 -16.22 8.00
C PRO A 2 -2.23 -15.01 7.58
N ILE A 3 -1.91 -14.40 6.43
CA ILE A 3 -2.67 -13.26 5.92
C ILE A 3 -4.15 -13.61 5.74
N THR A 4 -4.42 -14.86 5.35
CA THR A 4 -5.76 -15.40 5.12
C THR A 4 -6.58 -15.61 6.40
N GLU A 5 -5.97 -15.63 7.58
CA GLU A 5 -6.69 -15.63 8.84
C GLU A 5 -7.20 -14.24 9.23
N LEU A 6 -6.47 -13.21 8.85
CA LEU A 6 -6.72 -11.83 9.27
C LEU A 6 -7.54 -11.05 8.23
N PHE A 7 -7.34 -11.35 6.94
CA PHE A 7 -7.90 -10.58 5.83
C PHE A 7 -8.52 -11.47 4.75
N VAL A 8 -9.52 -10.94 4.08
CA VAL A 8 -9.90 -11.35 2.73
C VAL A 8 -9.08 -10.52 1.75
N THR A 9 -8.45 -11.18 0.77
CA THR A 9 -7.68 -10.51 -0.28
C THR A 9 -8.53 -10.34 -1.51
N GLU A 10 -8.79 -9.12 -1.92
CA GLU A 10 -9.64 -8.80 -3.06
C GLU A 10 -8.87 -8.02 -4.12
N LYS A 11 -9.39 -8.01 -5.34
CA LYS A 11 -8.90 -7.19 -6.43
C LYS A 11 -9.96 -6.14 -6.77
N GLY A 12 -9.53 -4.92 -7.04
CA GLY A 12 -10.42 -3.86 -7.45
C GLY A 12 -11.11 -4.11 -8.80
N LEU A 13 -12.10 -3.30 -9.12
CA LEU A 13 -12.97 -3.49 -10.26
C LEU A 13 -12.39 -2.90 -11.54
N SER A 14 -12.26 -3.72 -12.59
CA SER A 14 -11.70 -3.31 -13.89
C SER A 14 -12.56 -2.27 -14.63
N LYS A 15 -13.84 -2.10 -14.24
CA LYS A 15 -14.72 -1.07 -14.80
C LYS A 15 -14.23 0.37 -14.51
N TYR A 16 -13.51 0.55 -13.42
CA TYR A 16 -13.02 1.88 -13.01
C TYR A 16 -11.84 2.33 -13.87
N THR A 17 -12.15 3.02 -14.96
CA THR A 17 -11.22 3.63 -15.90
C THR A 17 -11.35 5.15 -15.85
N LYS A 18 -10.43 5.88 -16.51
CA LYS A 18 -10.59 7.33 -16.70
C LYS A 18 -11.88 7.66 -17.47
N LYS A 19 -12.27 6.82 -18.44
CA LYS A 19 -13.52 6.97 -19.18
C LYS A 19 -14.72 6.86 -18.25
N TYR A 20 -14.75 5.82 -17.40
CA TYR A 20 -15.81 5.66 -16.40
C TYR A 20 -15.91 6.89 -15.48
N GLY A 21 -14.78 7.40 -14.99
CA GLY A 21 -14.77 8.61 -14.16
C GLY A 21 -15.30 9.87 -14.88
N ASN A 22 -15.09 9.97 -16.19
CA ASN A 22 -15.67 11.08 -16.97
C ASN A 22 -17.20 10.97 -17.12
N GLU A 23 -17.74 9.76 -17.16
CA GLU A 23 -19.16 9.46 -17.26
C GLU A 23 -19.88 9.52 -15.90
N HIS A 24 -19.16 9.25 -14.80
CA HIS A 24 -19.67 9.19 -13.42
C HIS A 24 -18.93 10.18 -12.51
N LYS A 25 -18.91 11.46 -12.87
CA LYS A 25 -18.17 12.48 -12.15
C LYS A 25 -18.67 12.67 -10.71
N GLY A 26 -17.73 12.68 -9.76
CA GLY A 26 -18.02 12.86 -8.35
C GLY A 26 -16.79 13.25 -7.55
N ILE A 27 -16.83 13.02 -6.26
CA ILE A 27 -15.81 13.44 -5.30
C ILE A 27 -15.00 12.25 -4.71
N PHE A 28 -15.46 11.02 -4.93
CA PHE A 28 -14.81 9.84 -4.32
C PHE A 28 -13.66 9.36 -5.19
N PRO A 29 -12.45 9.26 -4.62
CA PRO A 29 -11.27 8.87 -5.38
C PRO A 29 -11.31 7.39 -5.78
N VAL A 30 -10.82 7.10 -6.98
CA VAL A 30 -10.52 5.75 -7.45
C VAL A 30 -9.00 5.59 -7.52
N TYR A 31 -8.45 4.65 -6.76
CA TYR A 31 -7.02 4.37 -6.76
C TYR A 31 -6.68 3.23 -7.72
N SER A 32 -5.54 3.38 -8.40
CA SER A 32 -4.96 2.41 -9.34
C SER A 32 -3.57 1.99 -8.88
N ALA A 33 -2.73 1.49 -9.77
CA ALA A 33 -1.34 1.10 -9.46
C ALA A 33 -0.49 2.27 -8.91
N SER A 34 -0.78 3.51 -9.30
CA SER A 34 -0.05 4.69 -8.84
C SER A 34 -0.19 4.90 -7.33
N SER A 35 0.94 5.18 -6.66
CA SER A 35 0.97 5.57 -5.26
C SER A 35 0.91 7.10 -5.05
N ARG A 36 0.92 7.90 -6.13
CA ARG A 36 1.04 9.36 -6.04
C ARG A 36 -0.30 10.09 -6.02
N ALA A 37 -1.28 9.60 -6.80
CA ALA A 37 -2.57 10.24 -6.93
C ALA A 37 -3.63 9.24 -7.38
N PRO A 38 -4.93 9.50 -7.10
CA PRO A 38 -6.04 8.75 -7.66
C PRO A 38 -6.03 8.77 -9.20
N LEU A 39 -6.57 7.72 -9.80
CA LEU A 39 -6.75 7.60 -11.24
C LEU A 39 -7.81 8.58 -11.75
N THR A 40 -8.91 8.72 -11.00
CA THR A 40 -10.08 9.53 -11.29
C THR A 40 -10.92 9.72 -10.03
N TYR A 41 -11.99 10.50 -10.13
CA TYR A 41 -13.00 10.69 -9.07
C TYR A 41 -14.37 10.31 -9.63
N ILE A 42 -15.21 9.61 -8.82
CA ILE A 42 -16.53 9.12 -9.20
C ILE A 42 -17.60 9.52 -8.17
N ASP A 43 -18.86 9.31 -8.53
CA ASP A 43 -20.06 9.65 -7.75
C ASP A 43 -20.43 8.65 -6.66
N SER A 44 -19.71 7.55 -6.57
CA SER A 44 -19.93 6.45 -5.63
C SER A 44 -18.62 5.91 -5.07
N PHE A 45 -18.68 5.08 -4.04
CA PHE A 45 -17.53 4.41 -3.44
C PHE A 45 -17.88 2.96 -3.09
N ASP A 46 -16.85 2.10 -3.05
CA ASP A 46 -16.99 0.70 -2.66
C ASP A 46 -16.58 0.47 -1.20
N TYR A 47 -15.68 1.29 -0.67
CA TYR A 47 -15.10 1.14 0.67
C TYR A 47 -15.26 2.43 1.46
N ASP A 48 -15.55 2.29 2.77
CA ASP A 48 -15.62 3.39 3.74
C ASP A 48 -14.84 2.97 5.00
N GLY A 49 -13.77 3.70 5.31
CA GLY A 49 -12.88 3.40 6.43
C GLY A 49 -11.42 3.27 6.03
N ARG A 50 -10.62 2.65 6.91
CA ARG A 50 -9.18 2.51 6.72
C ARG A 50 -8.83 1.11 6.25
N TYR A 51 -8.09 1.01 5.13
CA TYR A 51 -7.73 -0.25 4.48
C TYR A 51 -6.29 -0.25 3.98
N ILE A 52 -5.68 -1.44 3.99
CA ILE A 52 -4.40 -1.70 3.36
C ILE A 52 -4.65 -2.12 1.92
N THR A 53 -3.99 -1.45 0.97
CA THR A 53 -4.09 -1.77 -0.45
C THR A 53 -2.70 -1.92 -1.05
N TRP A 54 -2.58 -2.66 -2.15
CA TRP A 54 -1.30 -2.82 -2.86
C TRP A 54 -1.48 -2.71 -4.36
N SER A 55 -0.43 -2.25 -5.08
CA SER A 55 -0.41 -2.29 -6.54
C SER A 55 -0.27 -3.74 -7.03
N THR A 56 -1.17 -4.16 -7.94
CA THR A 56 -1.14 -5.50 -8.53
C THR A 56 -0.34 -5.57 -9.82
N ASN A 57 -0.04 -4.43 -10.43
CA ASN A 57 0.69 -4.28 -11.69
C ASN A 57 1.71 -3.12 -11.63
N GLY A 58 2.68 -3.14 -12.52
CA GLY A 58 3.74 -2.13 -12.61
C GLY A 58 4.80 -2.38 -11.54
N LEU A 59 4.98 -1.46 -10.61
CA LEU A 59 5.75 -1.68 -9.38
C LEU A 59 4.86 -2.41 -8.37
N ALA A 60 4.55 -3.70 -8.67
CA ALA A 60 3.64 -4.48 -7.86
C ALA A 60 4.15 -4.67 -6.43
N GLY A 61 3.22 -4.74 -5.48
CA GLY A 61 3.54 -4.87 -4.06
C GLY A 61 3.76 -3.55 -3.33
N THR A 62 3.69 -2.38 -4.02
CA THR A 62 3.70 -1.09 -3.34
C THR A 62 2.41 -0.91 -2.53
N ILE A 63 2.54 -0.73 -1.22
CA ILE A 63 1.42 -0.66 -0.29
C ILE A 63 1.02 0.79 -0.02
N LEU A 64 -0.29 1.06 -0.05
CA LEU A 64 -0.91 2.27 0.47
C LEU A 64 -1.93 1.90 1.55
N VAL A 65 -1.92 2.64 2.64
CA VAL A 65 -3.03 2.67 3.58
C VAL A 65 -3.94 3.80 3.15
N LEU A 66 -5.15 3.46 2.72
CA LEU A 66 -6.19 4.41 2.31
C LEU A 66 -7.20 4.60 3.43
N ASP A 67 -7.73 5.81 3.57
CA ASP A 67 -8.69 6.18 4.61
C ASP A 67 -9.83 6.99 4.02
N GLY A 68 -11.06 6.78 4.55
CA GLY A 68 -12.28 7.43 4.11
C GLY A 68 -13.01 6.65 3.01
N GLN A 69 -13.73 7.37 2.15
CA GLN A 69 -14.59 6.80 1.12
C GLN A 69 -13.86 6.77 -0.22
N PHE A 70 -13.65 5.57 -0.77
CA PHE A 70 -12.89 5.37 -2.01
C PHE A 70 -13.28 4.07 -2.74
N SER A 71 -12.77 3.94 -3.97
CA SER A 71 -12.79 2.70 -4.75
C SER A 71 -11.39 2.35 -5.25
N VAL A 72 -11.18 1.10 -5.62
CA VAL A 72 -9.92 0.62 -6.24
C VAL A 72 -10.20 -0.05 -7.58
N ASN A 73 -9.37 0.24 -8.58
CA ASN A 73 -9.49 -0.37 -9.89
C ASN A 73 -8.74 -1.71 -9.99
N GLY A 74 -8.84 -2.38 -11.14
CA GLY A 74 -8.25 -3.70 -11.37
C GLY A 74 -6.72 -3.79 -11.22
N ASP A 75 -6.00 -2.66 -11.10
CA ASP A 75 -4.54 -2.62 -10.89
C ASP A 75 -4.15 -2.44 -9.42
N ARG A 76 -5.14 -2.50 -8.52
CA ARG A 76 -4.93 -2.44 -7.06
C ARG A 76 -5.71 -3.54 -6.35
N GLY A 77 -5.03 -4.21 -5.41
CA GLY A 77 -5.65 -5.13 -4.48
C GLY A 77 -5.93 -4.45 -3.14
N ILE A 78 -6.78 -5.08 -2.32
CA ILE A 78 -7.18 -4.59 -1.00
C ILE A 78 -7.24 -5.75 0.00
N LEU A 79 -6.76 -5.51 1.21
CA LEU A 79 -6.91 -6.39 2.36
C LEU A 79 -8.13 -5.93 3.15
N VAL A 80 -9.19 -6.72 3.10
CA VAL A 80 -10.43 -6.48 3.86
C VAL A 80 -10.35 -7.27 5.17
N PRO A 81 -10.33 -6.61 6.35
CA PRO A 81 -10.31 -7.32 7.63
C PRO A 81 -11.50 -8.27 7.74
N LYS A 82 -11.27 -9.50 8.21
CA LYS A 82 -12.34 -10.49 8.41
C LYS A 82 -13.24 -10.18 9.59
N ASP A 83 -12.67 -9.50 10.58
CA ASP A 83 -13.35 -9.13 11.82
C ASP A 83 -13.13 -7.64 12.12
N SER A 84 -13.95 -7.07 12.98
CA SER A 84 -13.80 -5.70 13.52
C SER A 84 -12.62 -5.65 14.51
N ARG A 85 -11.42 -5.93 14.04
CA ARG A 85 -10.20 -6.01 14.86
C ARG A 85 -9.68 -4.63 15.21
N THR A 86 -9.25 -4.49 16.45
CA THR A 86 -8.60 -3.27 16.96
C THR A 86 -7.14 -3.51 17.33
N ASP A 87 -6.63 -4.74 17.17
CA ASP A 87 -5.28 -5.18 17.53
C ASP A 87 -4.28 -5.15 16.36
N LEU A 88 -4.64 -4.51 15.22
CA LEU A 88 -3.79 -4.36 14.06
C LEU A 88 -3.50 -2.89 13.77
N ASP A 89 -2.22 -2.53 13.71
CA ASP A 89 -1.76 -1.23 13.21
C ASP A 89 -1.44 -1.34 11.72
N PHE A 90 -2.20 -0.64 10.87
CA PHE A 90 -2.06 -0.75 9.41
C PHE A 90 -0.79 -0.11 8.87
N ASP A 91 -0.23 0.90 9.57
CA ASP A 91 1.07 1.45 9.20
C ASP A 91 2.19 0.45 9.50
N TYR A 92 2.10 -0.25 10.64
CA TYR A 92 3.02 -1.35 10.94
C TYR A 92 2.97 -2.43 9.85
N ILE A 93 1.76 -2.88 9.49
CA ILE A 93 1.57 -3.90 8.45
C ILE A 93 2.10 -3.39 7.09
N LYS A 94 1.84 -2.14 6.72
CA LYS A 94 2.42 -1.52 5.52
C LYS A 94 3.93 -1.68 5.50
N TYR A 95 4.62 -1.24 6.55
CA TYR A 95 6.08 -1.23 6.59
C TYR A 95 6.69 -2.63 6.58
N THR A 96 6.07 -3.58 7.25
CA THR A 96 6.57 -4.95 7.35
C THR A 96 6.23 -5.79 6.11
N MET A 97 5.10 -5.54 5.47
CA MET A 97 4.62 -6.35 4.37
C MET A 97 5.05 -5.83 2.99
N GLU A 98 5.32 -4.54 2.83
CA GLU A 98 5.73 -4.01 1.52
C GLU A 98 6.99 -4.69 0.96
N PRO A 99 8.07 -4.91 1.72
CA PRO A 99 9.22 -5.67 1.24
C PRO A 99 8.86 -7.10 0.81
N ILE A 100 8.04 -7.79 1.60
CA ILE A 100 7.58 -9.16 1.33
C ILE A 100 6.76 -9.20 0.04
N PHE A 101 5.83 -8.27 -0.13
CA PHE A 101 4.98 -8.17 -1.33
C PHE A 101 5.81 -7.90 -2.59
N ARG A 102 6.82 -7.04 -2.49
CA ARG A 102 7.73 -6.76 -3.61
C ARG A 102 8.60 -7.96 -3.97
N GLU A 103 9.05 -8.74 -2.99
CA GLU A 103 9.82 -9.96 -3.24
C GLU A 103 8.97 -11.04 -3.92
N LEU A 104 7.70 -11.18 -3.52
CA LEU A 104 6.75 -12.12 -4.11
C LEU A 104 6.30 -11.74 -5.52
N ALA A 105 6.39 -10.46 -5.89
CA ALA A 105 5.97 -9.97 -7.18
C ALA A 105 6.79 -10.62 -8.30
N LYS A 106 6.12 -11.11 -9.34
CA LYS A 106 6.73 -11.78 -10.50
C LYS A 106 6.62 -10.93 -11.75
N GLY A 107 7.70 -10.89 -12.54
CA GLY A 107 7.70 -10.17 -13.81
C GLY A 107 9.08 -9.81 -14.30
N ARG A 108 9.17 -8.81 -15.16
CA ARG A 108 10.40 -8.33 -15.74
C ARG A 108 11.12 -7.42 -14.75
N LYS A 109 12.41 -7.69 -14.55
CA LYS A 109 13.33 -6.81 -13.87
C LYS A 109 14.17 -6.07 -14.91
N GLY A 110 14.51 -4.82 -14.63
CA GLY A 110 15.41 -4.03 -15.47
C GLY A 110 16.86 -4.53 -15.41
N ASP A 111 17.73 -3.96 -16.23
CA ASP A 111 19.13 -4.37 -16.37
C ASP A 111 19.93 -4.27 -15.05
N ASN A 112 19.50 -3.42 -14.12
CA ASN A 112 20.11 -3.28 -12.79
C ASN A 112 19.46 -4.16 -11.72
N GLY A 113 18.57 -5.10 -12.09
CA GLY A 113 17.83 -5.96 -11.16
C GLY A 113 16.65 -5.27 -10.48
N GLU A 114 16.36 -4.01 -10.79
CA GLU A 114 15.22 -3.27 -10.30
C GLU A 114 13.91 -3.74 -10.95
N ASP A 115 12.80 -3.65 -10.20
CA ASP A 115 11.49 -4.01 -10.71
C ASP A 115 11.05 -3.02 -11.81
N GLU A 116 10.89 -3.51 -13.04
CA GLU A 116 10.45 -2.70 -14.17
C GLU A 116 8.95 -2.87 -14.45
N PHE A 117 8.48 -4.10 -14.50
CA PHE A 117 7.08 -4.43 -14.66
C PHE A 117 6.76 -5.76 -14.00
N THR A 118 6.21 -5.71 -12.81
CA THR A 118 5.89 -6.89 -12.01
C THR A 118 4.39 -7.01 -11.73
N LYS A 119 3.96 -8.17 -11.25
CA LYS A 119 2.57 -8.51 -10.91
C LYS A 119 2.51 -9.19 -9.56
N LEU A 120 1.53 -8.82 -8.75
CA LEU A 120 1.20 -9.46 -7.48
C LEU A 120 -0.33 -9.52 -7.31
N TYR A 121 -0.91 -10.65 -7.68
CA TYR A 121 -2.35 -10.87 -7.59
C TYR A 121 -2.77 -11.42 -6.22
N PRO A 122 -4.03 -11.25 -5.79
CA PRO A 122 -4.55 -11.81 -4.54
C PRO A 122 -4.28 -13.32 -4.39
N SER A 123 -4.39 -14.09 -5.47
CA SER A 123 -4.11 -15.55 -5.47
C SER A 123 -2.67 -15.93 -5.15
N MET A 124 -1.73 -14.98 -5.20
CA MET A 124 -0.31 -15.20 -4.86
C MET A 124 -0.03 -14.97 -3.37
N LEU A 125 -1.00 -14.50 -2.59
CA LEU A 125 -0.83 -14.14 -1.18
C LEU A 125 -1.28 -15.25 -0.21
N GLY A 126 -1.78 -16.38 -0.70
CA GLY A 126 -2.41 -17.42 0.14
C GLY A 126 -1.54 -17.94 1.29
N ASP A 127 -0.24 -18.09 1.05
CA ASP A 127 0.72 -18.63 2.02
C ASP A 127 1.53 -17.52 2.74
N VAL A 128 1.17 -16.27 2.56
CA VAL A 128 1.91 -15.14 3.13
C VAL A 128 1.65 -15.03 4.62
N MET A 129 2.74 -14.88 5.38
CA MET A 129 2.70 -14.70 6.83
C MET A 129 2.92 -13.22 7.16
N ILE A 130 2.07 -12.66 8.02
CA ILE A 130 2.25 -11.33 8.60
C ILE A 130 3.01 -11.49 9.92
N PRO A 131 4.21 -10.90 10.06
CA PRO A 131 4.96 -10.92 11.31
C PRO A 131 4.32 -9.94 12.29
N LEU A 132 3.53 -10.42 13.24
CA LEU A 132 2.92 -9.59 14.28
C LEU A 132 3.60 -9.86 15.62
N PRO A 133 4.00 -8.83 16.36
CA PRO A 133 4.47 -8.98 17.73
C PRO A 133 3.36 -9.51 18.62
N VAL A 134 3.74 -10.32 19.60
CA VAL A 134 2.83 -10.86 20.61
C VAL A 134 3.32 -10.50 22.01
N ASP A 135 2.39 -10.34 22.95
CA ASP A 135 2.67 -10.12 24.35
C ASP A 135 3.08 -11.44 25.05
N GLU A 136 3.41 -11.36 26.32
CA GLU A 136 3.81 -12.53 27.15
C GLU A 136 2.72 -13.61 27.24
N THR A 137 1.46 -13.28 26.92
CA THR A 137 0.34 -14.21 26.88
C THR A 137 0.10 -14.83 25.50
N GLY A 138 0.89 -14.43 24.48
CA GLY A 138 0.76 -14.89 23.09
C GLY A 138 -0.32 -14.15 22.30
N ARG A 139 -0.89 -13.05 22.83
CA ARG A 139 -1.86 -12.20 22.11
C ARG A 139 -1.12 -11.14 21.29
N ILE A 140 -1.72 -10.72 20.18
CA ILE A 140 -1.18 -9.67 19.32
C ILE A 140 -0.99 -8.37 20.12
N ASP A 141 0.25 -7.84 20.10
CA ASP A 141 0.65 -6.62 20.82
C ASP A 141 0.55 -5.40 19.90
N ILE A 142 -0.54 -4.66 20.01
CA ILE A 142 -0.78 -3.43 19.21
C ILE A 142 0.19 -2.30 19.60
N GLU A 143 0.61 -2.22 20.87
CA GLU A 143 1.53 -1.15 21.29
C GLU A 143 2.93 -1.37 20.73
N ALA A 144 3.41 -2.61 20.72
CA ALA A 144 4.66 -2.95 20.05
C ALA A 144 4.62 -2.62 18.55
N GLN A 145 3.50 -2.90 17.85
CA GLN A 145 3.30 -2.51 16.46
C GLN A 145 3.42 -0.99 16.27
N ARG A 146 2.72 -0.20 17.09
CA ARG A 146 2.73 1.28 17.04
C ARG A 146 4.13 1.86 17.26
N ILE A 147 4.88 1.33 18.22
CA ILE A 147 6.26 1.74 18.48
C ILE A 147 7.13 1.48 17.25
N ILE A 148 7.02 0.30 16.64
CA ILE A 148 7.78 -0.06 15.45
C ILE A 148 7.39 0.82 14.25
N ALA A 149 6.09 1.00 14.00
CA ALA A 149 5.59 1.89 12.94
C ALA A 149 6.10 3.33 13.12
N GLY A 150 6.15 3.82 14.36
CA GLY A 150 6.71 5.13 14.69
C GLY A 150 8.18 5.27 14.28
N LYS A 151 9.00 4.24 14.51
CA LYS A 151 10.41 4.23 14.07
C LYS A 151 10.54 4.28 12.55
N TYR A 152 9.71 3.53 11.82
CA TYR A 152 9.70 3.58 10.36
C TYR A 152 9.30 4.96 9.82
N ARG A 153 8.26 5.60 10.38
CA ARG A 153 7.89 6.98 10.01
C ARG A 153 9.03 7.97 10.22
N THR A 154 9.73 7.87 11.34
CA THR A 154 10.92 8.71 11.59
C THR A 154 12.00 8.49 10.54
N LEU A 155 12.27 7.24 10.16
CA LEU A 155 13.23 6.93 9.10
C LEU A 155 12.81 7.47 7.72
N GLU A 156 11.53 7.37 7.37
CA GLU A 156 11.01 7.95 6.12
C GLU A 156 11.15 9.47 6.11
N GLN A 157 10.85 10.15 7.23
CA GLN A 157 11.04 11.59 7.35
C GLN A 157 12.51 11.99 7.22
N CYS A 158 13.42 11.31 7.90
CA CYS A 158 14.85 11.56 7.77
C CYS A 158 15.35 11.39 6.33
N LYS A 159 14.88 10.36 5.61
CA LYS A 159 15.21 10.17 4.19
C LYS A 159 14.71 11.33 3.34
N ALA A 160 13.46 11.76 3.54
CA ALA A 160 12.88 12.89 2.81
C ALA A 160 13.65 14.18 3.06
N ASP A 161 14.04 14.45 4.32
CA ASP A 161 14.82 15.64 4.70
C ASP A 161 16.21 15.63 4.05
N ILE A 162 16.86 14.46 3.99
CA ILE A 162 18.17 14.31 3.31
C ILE A 162 18.02 14.63 1.81
N VAL A 163 17.02 14.07 1.13
CA VAL A 163 16.80 14.33 -0.29
C VAL A 163 16.53 15.81 -0.53
N ASN A 164 15.66 16.43 0.25
CA ASN A 164 15.35 17.86 0.13
C ASN A 164 16.60 18.74 0.33
N ASN A 165 17.43 18.42 1.33
CA ASN A 165 18.68 19.15 1.59
C ASN A 165 19.69 18.99 0.45
N LEU A 166 19.80 17.79 -0.14
CA LEU A 166 20.66 17.56 -1.30
C LEU A 166 20.18 18.36 -2.51
N ASP A 167 18.88 18.39 -2.79
CA ASP A 167 18.30 19.17 -3.88
C ASP A 167 18.56 20.68 -3.73
N VAL A 168 18.51 21.21 -2.51
CA VAL A 168 18.86 22.61 -2.22
C VAL A 168 20.34 22.88 -2.51
N LEU A 169 21.25 22.00 -2.06
CA LEU A 169 22.68 22.14 -2.28
C LEU A 169 23.06 22.06 -3.77
N ILE A 170 22.42 21.14 -4.53
CA ILE A 170 22.65 21.01 -5.96
C ILE A 170 22.22 22.30 -6.70
N LYS A 171 21.08 22.88 -6.34
CA LYS A 171 20.61 24.14 -6.95
C LYS A 171 21.54 25.31 -6.66
N GLN A 172 22.06 25.40 -5.44
CA GLN A 172 23.02 26.47 -5.07
C GLN A 172 24.35 26.38 -5.81
N ASN A 173 24.81 25.17 -6.16
CA ASN A 173 26.06 24.98 -6.93
C ASN A 173 25.94 25.21 -8.45
N ILE A 174 24.71 25.33 -8.98
CA ILE A 174 24.46 25.59 -10.40
C ILE A 174 24.39 27.10 -10.71
N GLU A 175 24.25 27.94 -9.68
CA GLU A 175 24.20 29.41 -9.81
C GLU A 175 25.60 30.08 -9.72
N LEU A 176 26.71 29.31 -9.74
CA LEU A 176 28.09 29.76 -9.81
C LEU A 176 28.66 29.54 -11.22
#